data_1592c59cfd2204c3935018d8433783de
#
_entry.id   1592c59cfd2204c3935018d8433783de
#
_cell.length_a   1.000
_cell.length_b   1.000
_cell.length_c   1.000
_cell.angle_alpha   90.00
_cell.angle_beta   90.00
_cell.angle_gamma   90.00
#
_symmetry.space_group_name_H-M   'P 1'
#
loop_
_entity.id
_entity.type
_entity.pdbx_description
1 polymer ?
#
loop_
_entity_poly.entity_id
_entity_poly.type
_entity_poly.pdbx_seq_one_letter_code
_entity_poly.pdbx_strand_id
1 'polypeptide(L)'
;YAAEHADEIMKAVAAARADVVAKGKTYEESDVLALYQTKSGKTLTDYTAATVQYSVADGSEKVSKAYPLSLNDTLTRSRVRPTAYVIPADTANIEKILYIMDNQGAEYYKLNAGTTASLQQYYYVGDYMVNGKAKGIEAGLRDTADVTFTSGAYVFPMDQVASNVIAMLCEPDVTDSNGYDGTLYQYKQ
;
A
#
# COMPACT_ATOMS: atom_id res chain seq x y z
N TYR A 1 8.56 22.58 -17.69
CA TYR A 1 7.22 22.37 -17.08
C TYR A 1 7.29 22.33 -15.53
N ALA A 2 8.05 21.41 -14.91
CA ALA A 2 8.09 21.30 -13.46
C ALA A 2 8.58 22.56 -12.74
N ALA A 3 9.58 23.24 -13.29
CA ALA A 3 10.08 24.51 -12.74
C ALA A 3 9.07 25.67 -12.87
N GLU A 4 8.32 25.71 -13.96
CA GLU A 4 7.29 26.73 -14.21
C GLU A 4 6.04 26.54 -13.35
N HIS A 5 5.74 25.28 -12.95
CA HIS A 5 4.58 24.90 -12.14
C HIS A 5 4.94 24.43 -10.73
N ALA A 6 6.13 24.78 -10.24
CA ALA A 6 6.63 24.29 -8.95
C ALA A 6 5.67 24.60 -7.78
N ASP A 7 5.13 25.80 -7.71
CA ASP A 7 4.22 26.22 -6.64
C ASP A 7 2.89 25.44 -6.69
N GLU A 8 2.35 25.20 -7.89
CA GLU A 8 1.13 24.43 -8.07
C GLU A 8 1.34 22.97 -7.66
N ILE A 9 2.46 22.38 -8.07
CA ILE A 9 2.84 21.01 -7.71
C ILE A 9 3.01 20.89 -6.19
N MET A 10 3.74 21.80 -5.57
CA MET A 10 3.95 21.80 -4.12
C MET A 10 2.66 21.96 -3.35
N LYS A 11 1.75 22.84 -3.79
CA LYS A 11 0.43 23.01 -3.21
C LYS A 11 -0.43 21.74 -3.33
N ALA A 12 -0.44 21.10 -4.49
CA ALA A 12 -1.16 19.84 -4.71
C ALA A 12 -0.62 18.72 -3.83
N VAL A 13 0.71 18.59 -3.70
CA VAL A 13 1.36 17.61 -2.81
C VAL A 13 1.01 17.87 -1.35
N ALA A 14 1.06 19.13 -0.90
CA ALA A 14 0.69 19.48 0.46
C ALA A 14 -0.77 19.16 0.78
N ALA A 15 -1.69 19.46 -0.14
CA ALA A 15 -3.10 19.12 0.00
C ALA A 15 -3.34 17.60 0.06
N ALA A 16 -2.69 16.83 -0.82
CA ALA A 16 -2.79 15.37 -0.81
C ALA A 16 -2.26 14.74 0.48
N ARG A 17 -1.15 15.27 1.02
CA ARG A 17 -0.60 14.82 2.32
C ARG A 17 -1.55 15.14 3.47
N ALA A 18 -2.14 16.34 3.49
CA ALA A 18 -3.11 16.72 4.51
C ALA A 18 -4.37 15.84 4.46
N ASP A 19 -4.87 15.51 3.26
CA ASP A 19 -6.01 14.61 3.05
C ASP A 19 -5.72 13.19 3.59
N VAL A 20 -4.55 12.62 3.28
CA VAL A 20 -4.13 11.31 3.76
C VAL A 20 -4.07 11.27 5.29
N VAL A 21 -3.50 12.30 5.93
CA VAL A 21 -3.44 12.43 7.40
C VAL A 21 -4.84 12.55 8.00
N ALA A 22 -5.72 13.34 7.38
CA ALA A 22 -7.10 13.49 7.85
C ALA A 22 -7.89 12.18 7.79
N LYS A 23 -7.76 11.44 6.69
CA LYS A 23 -8.40 10.10 6.51
C LYS A 23 -7.93 9.07 7.51
N GLY A 24 -6.69 9.13 7.95
CA GLY A 24 -6.15 8.19 8.94
C GLY A 24 -6.67 8.38 10.37
N LYS A 25 -7.31 9.53 10.68
CA LYS A 25 -7.79 9.85 12.04
C LYS A 25 -9.08 9.15 12.43
N THR A 26 -9.94 8.89 11.45
CA THR A 26 -11.28 8.32 11.66
C THR A 26 -11.50 7.11 10.77
N TYR A 27 -12.16 6.09 11.33
CA TYR A 27 -12.60 4.96 10.52
C TYR A 27 -13.84 5.35 9.71
N GLU A 28 -13.75 5.20 8.39
CA GLU A 28 -14.84 5.46 7.45
C GLU A 28 -14.98 4.27 6.49
N GLU A 29 -16.16 3.62 6.48
CA GLU A 29 -16.39 2.45 5.63
C GLU A 29 -16.22 2.74 4.12
N SER A 30 -16.39 3.99 3.73
CA SER A 30 -16.21 4.45 2.35
C SER A 30 -14.76 4.65 1.95
N ASP A 31 -13.82 4.76 2.92
CA ASP A 31 -12.40 4.94 2.65
C ASP A 31 -11.72 3.58 2.48
N VAL A 32 -11.64 3.13 1.25
CA VAL A 32 -11.08 1.82 0.91
C VAL A 32 -9.68 1.92 0.33
N LEU A 33 -8.80 1.07 0.82
CA LEU A 33 -7.48 0.81 0.26
C LEU A 33 -7.62 -0.19 -0.89
N ALA A 34 -7.11 0.19 -2.07
CA ALA A 34 -7.04 -0.71 -3.21
C ALA A 34 -5.86 -1.66 -3.04
N LEU A 35 -6.13 -2.94 -2.82
CA LEU A 35 -5.10 -3.97 -2.67
C LEU A 35 -4.75 -4.61 -4.02
N TYR A 36 -5.73 -4.72 -4.90
CA TYR A 36 -5.52 -5.24 -6.24
C TYR A 36 -6.51 -4.65 -7.25
N GLN A 37 -5.99 -4.23 -8.40
CA GLN A 37 -6.77 -3.69 -9.50
C GLN A 37 -6.44 -4.43 -10.79
N THR A 38 -7.45 -4.61 -11.64
CA THR A 38 -7.31 -5.19 -12.97
C THR A 38 -7.69 -4.20 -14.05
N LYS A 39 -7.34 -4.53 -15.29
CA LYS A 39 -7.76 -3.74 -16.45
C LYS A 39 -9.27 -3.72 -16.53
N SER A 40 -9.85 -2.53 -16.60
CA SER A 40 -11.30 -2.36 -16.82
C SER A 40 -11.76 -2.70 -18.24
N GLY A 41 -10.84 -2.88 -19.15
CA GLY A 41 -11.13 -2.94 -20.59
C GLY A 41 -11.41 -1.58 -21.22
N LYS A 42 -11.43 -0.51 -20.43
CA LYS A 42 -11.55 0.86 -20.93
C LYS A 42 -10.23 1.29 -21.54
N THR A 43 -10.32 1.82 -22.77
CA THR A 43 -9.20 2.44 -23.46
C THR A 43 -9.51 3.93 -23.55
N LEU A 44 -8.60 4.77 -23.06
CA LEU A 44 -8.70 6.22 -23.24
C LEU A 44 -8.32 6.54 -24.67
N THR A 45 -9.32 6.80 -25.52
CA THR A 45 -9.11 7.13 -26.95
C THR A 45 -8.51 8.51 -27.12
N ASP A 46 -8.76 9.42 -26.17
CA ASP A 46 -8.30 10.82 -26.21
C ASP A 46 -6.92 11.01 -25.58
N TYR A 47 -6.34 9.95 -25.03
CA TYR A 47 -5.03 9.96 -24.40
C TYR A 47 -4.15 8.92 -25.09
N THR A 48 -3.15 9.40 -25.81
CA THR A 48 -2.15 8.54 -26.44
C THR A 48 -0.79 8.81 -25.84
N ALA A 49 -0.11 7.76 -25.39
CA ALA A 49 1.31 7.85 -25.04
C ALA A 49 2.13 7.64 -26.30
N ALA A 50 2.90 8.63 -26.70
CA ALA A 50 3.87 8.50 -27.77
C ALA A 50 5.23 8.08 -27.20
N THR A 51 5.83 7.03 -27.74
CA THR A 51 7.23 6.73 -27.48
C THR A 51 8.10 7.54 -28.42
N VAL A 52 8.97 8.36 -27.86
CA VAL A 52 9.99 9.09 -28.64
C VAL A 52 11.30 8.30 -28.52
N GLN A 53 11.85 7.91 -29.64
CA GLN A 53 13.17 7.30 -29.71
C GLN A 53 14.17 8.33 -30.20
N TYR A 54 15.29 8.45 -29.49
CA TYR A 54 16.42 9.27 -29.90
C TYR A 54 17.48 8.40 -30.58
N SER A 55 17.92 8.80 -31.75
CA SER A 55 19.07 8.17 -32.39
C SER A 55 20.36 8.62 -31.69
N VAL A 56 21.12 7.67 -31.14
CA VAL A 56 22.41 7.96 -30.53
C VAL A 56 23.45 8.44 -31.53
N ALA A 57 23.26 8.13 -32.84
CA ALA A 57 24.22 8.48 -33.89
C ALA A 57 24.13 9.94 -34.32
N ASP A 58 22.95 10.54 -34.34
CA ASP A 58 22.70 11.87 -34.88
C ASP A 58 21.79 12.75 -34.02
N GLY A 59 21.34 12.25 -32.86
CA GLY A 59 20.41 12.97 -31.95
C GLY A 59 19.01 13.18 -32.52
N SER A 60 18.69 12.57 -33.67
CA SER A 60 17.37 12.74 -34.29
C SER A 60 16.28 12.07 -33.44
N GLU A 61 15.14 12.75 -33.37
CA GLU A 61 13.94 12.23 -32.72
C GLU A 61 13.08 11.47 -33.71
N LYS A 62 12.67 10.27 -33.34
CA LYS A 62 11.66 9.51 -34.07
C LYS A 62 10.49 9.23 -33.15
N VAL A 63 9.35 9.85 -33.43
CA VAL A 63 8.07 9.49 -32.80
C VAL A 63 7.63 8.13 -33.35
N SER A 64 7.71 7.08 -32.54
CA SER A 64 7.53 5.75 -33.08
C SER A 64 6.07 5.33 -33.18
N LYS A 65 5.24 5.54 -32.21
CA LYS A 65 3.80 5.18 -32.26
C LYS A 65 3.06 5.77 -31.06
N ALA A 66 1.84 6.25 -31.31
CA ALA A 66 0.93 6.59 -30.24
C ALA A 66 0.13 5.34 -29.82
N TYR A 67 0.16 5.02 -28.52
CA TYR A 67 -0.60 3.90 -27.95
C TYR A 67 -1.74 4.44 -27.10
N PRO A 68 -2.98 3.96 -27.28
CA PRO A 68 -4.04 4.30 -26.35
C PRO A 68 -3.72 3.74 -24.95
N LEU A 69 -3.99 4.53 -23.90
CA LEU A 69 -3.79 4.13 -22.53
C LEU A 69 -4.90 3.17 -22.09
N SER A 70 -4.53 2.00 -21.60
CA SER A 70 -5.43 1.11 -20.89
C SER A 70 -5.33 1.37 -19.40
N LEU A 71 -6.47 1.51 -18.73
CA LEU A 71 -6.54 1.74 -17.29
C LEU A 71 -6.65 0.41 -16.51
N ASN A 72 -5.94 0.33 -15.40
CA ASN A 72 -6.15 -0.66 -14.35
C ASN A 72 -6.99 0.02 -13.26
N ASP A 73 -8.29 0.14 -13.48
CA ASP A 73 -9.22 0.86 -12.62
C ASP A 73 -10.35 0.00 -12.04
N THR A 74 -10.37 -1.28 -12.38
CA THR A 74 -11.34 -2.21 -11.79
C THR A 74 -10.81 -2.76 -10.49
N LEU A 75 -11.37 -2.29 -9.38
CA LEU A 75 -11.04 -2.75 -8.05
C LEU A 75 -11.56 -4.18 -7.86
N THR A 76 -10.66 -5.12 -7.63
CA THR A 76 -10.98 -6.54 -7.42
C THR A 76 -10.73 -7.01 -6.00
N ARG A 77 -9.87 -6.32 -5.26
CA ARG A 77 -9.61 -6.56 -3.85
C ARG A 77 -9.38 -5.22 -3.14
N SER A 78 -10.04 -5.06 -2.01
CA SER A 78 -9.94 -3.84 -1.20
C SER A 78 -10.05 -4.16 0.28
N ARG A 79 -9.61 -3.22 1.09
CA ARG A 79 -9.75 -3.22 2.55
C ARG A 79 -10.18 -1.82 3.00
N VAL A 80 -11.07 -1.73 3.96
CA VAL A 80 -11.36 -0.43 4.59
C VAL A 80 -10.12 0.03 5.34
N ARG A 81 -9.74 1.29 5.20
CA ARG A 81 -8.57 1.84 5.88
C ARG A 81 -8.74 1.74 7.40
N PRO A 82 -7.84 1.06 8.13
CA PRO A 82 -7.86 1.06 9.59
C PRO A 82 -7.32 2.40 10.12
N THR A 83 -7.56 2.69 11.39
CA THR A 83 -6.95 3.85 12.08
C THR A 83 -5.52 3.59 12.53
N ALA A 84 -5.14 2.33 12.67
CA ALA A 84 -3.77 1.91 12.97
C ALA A 84 -3.54 0.45 12.58
N TYR A 85 -2.28 0.10 12.35
CA TYR A 85 -1.80 -1.29 12.33
C TYR A 85 -1.03 -1.57 13.62
N VAL A 86 -1.18 -2.80 14.14
CA VAL A 86 -0.51 -3.22 15.37
C VAL A 86 0.27 -4.50 15.12
N ILE A 87 1.57 -4.47 15.43
CA ILE A 87 2.47 -5.62 15.27
C ILE A 87 2.98 -6.02 16.65
N PRO A 88 2.73 -7.27 17.12
CA PRO A 88 3.25 -7.74 18.40
C PRO A 88 4.78 -7.64 18.46
N ALA A 89 5.32 -7.26 19.62
CA ALA A 89 6.76 -7.05 19.77
C ALA A 89 7.60 -8.34 19.70
N ASP A 90 6.97 -9.49 19.90
CA ASP A 90 7.56 -10.83 19.76
C ASP A 90 7.41 -11.41 18.33
N THR A 91 6.94 -10.61 17.37
CA THR A 91 6.90 -11.02 15.95
C THR A 91 8.29 -11.36 15.46
N ALA A 92 8.42 -12.49 14.76
CA ALA A 92 9.69 -12.89 14.16
C ALA A 92 10.24 -11.79 13.23
N ASN A 93 11.55 -11.55 13.31
CA ASN A 93 12.24 -10.51 12.52
C ASN A 93 11.71 -9.07 12.73
N ILE A 94 11.15 -8.77 13.89
CA ILE A 94 10.58 -7.43 14.21
C ILE A 94 11.56 -6.29 13.90
N GLU A 95 12.87 -6.47 14.20
CA GLU A 95 13.90 -5.47 13.94
C GLU A 95 14.03 -5.13 12.44
N LYS A 96 13.87 -6.11 11.55
CA LYS A 96 13.87 -5.87 10.09
C LYS A 96 12.61 -5.14 9.65
N ILE A 97 11.48 -5.47 10.24
CA ILE A 97 10.21 -4.79 9.99
C ILE A 97 10.33 -3.32 10.37
N LEU A 98 10.81 -3.03 11.57
CA LEU A 98 11.02 -1.66 12.04
C LEU A 98 12.01 -0.90 11.16
N TYR A 99 13.13 -1.54 10.79
CA TYR A 99 14.09 -0.94 9.87
C TYR A 99 13.46 -0.54 8.52
N ILE A 100 12.59 -1.39 7.96
CA ILE A 100 11.86 -1.05 6.72
C ILE A 100 10.94 0.13 6.94
N MET A 101 10.16 0.12 8.04
CA MET A 101 9.24 1.19 8.38
C MET A 101 9.96 2.53 8.59
N ASP A 102 11.07 2.53 9.33
CA ASP A 102 11.92 3.71 9.56
C ASP A 102 12.42 4.31 8.24
N ASN A 103 12.90 3.46 7.32
CA ASN A 103 13.37 3.91 6.00
C ASN A 103 12.27 4.48 5.11
N GLN A 104 11.01 4.14 5.37
CA GLN A 104 9.84 4.70 4.70
C GLN A 104 9.28 5.94 5.42
N GLY A 105 9.89 6.36 6.52
CA GLY A 105 9.45 7.49 7.32
C GLY A 105 8.14 7.23 8.07
N ALA A 106 7.86 5.97 8.40
CA ALA A 106 6.69 5.62 9.19
C ALA A 106 6.94 5.94 10.67
N GLU A 107 6.02 6.67 11.28
CA GLU A 107 6.01 6.95 12.71
C GLU A 107 5.23 5.86 13.45
N TYR A 108 5.75 5.46 14.62
CA TYR A 108 5.12 4.45 15.46
C TYR A 108 5.46 4.65 16.94
N TYR A 109 4.69 4.03 17.80
CA TYR A 109 4.97 3.96 19.23
C TYR A 109 4.82 2.54 19.76
N LYS A 110 5.42 2.28 20.92
CA LYS A 110 5.40 0.97 21.56
C LYS A 110 4.41 0.92 22.71
N LEU A 111 3.55 -0.09 22.71
CA LEU A 111 2.73 -0.48 23.86
C LEU A 111 3.56 -1.31 24.82
N ASN A 112 3.30 -1.14 26.12
CA ASN A 112 3.93 -1.93 27.16
C ASN A 112 3.46 -3.38 27.14
N ALA A 113 4.30 -4.29 27.65
CA ALA A 113 3.92 -5.67 27.89
C ALA A 113 2.68 -5.73 28.81
N GLY A 114 1.77 -6.64 28.51
CA GLY A 114 0.51 -6.81 29.24
C GLY A 114 -0.60 -5.82 28.84
N THR A 115 -0.37 -4.91 27.89
CA THR A 115 -1.44 -4.04 27.37
C THR A 115 -2.48 -4.84 26.62
N THR A 116 -3.76 -4.56 26.88
CA THR A 116 -4.90 -5.12 26.14
C THR A 116 -5.52 -4.03 25.27
N ALA A 117 -5.82 -4.37 24.01
CA ALA A 117 -6.51 -3.50 23.06
C ALA A 117 -7.59 -4.28 22.32
N SER A 118 -8.69 -3.60 22.00
CA SER A 118 -9.79 -4.14 21.20
C SER A 118 -9.50 -3.90 19.72
N LEU A 119 -9.28 -4.97 18.95
CA LEU A 119 -8.87 -4.89 17.55
C LEU A 119 -9.28 -6.12 16.74
N GLN A 120 -9.22 -5.99 15.42
CA GLN A 120 -9.40 -7.10 14.49
C GLN A 120 -8.05 -7.78 14.22
N GLN A 121 -8.08 -9.10 14.08
CA GLN A 121 -6.88 -9.88 13.78
C GLN A 121 -6.96 -10.50 12.38
N TYR A 122 -5.86 -10.43 11.64
CA TYR A 122 -5.72 -11.20 10.41
C TYR A 122 -5.58 -12.70 10.72
N TYR A 123 -6.13 -13.51 9.84
CA TYR A 123 -5.89 -14.95 9.84
C TYR A 123 -5.67 -15.45 8.42
N TYR A 124 -4.85 -16.47 8.29
CA TYR A 124 -4.56 -17.12 7.01
C TYR A 124 -5.79 -17.92 6.54
N VAL A 125 -6.22 -17.66 5.32
CA VAL A 125 -7.33 -18.39 4.65
C VAL A 125 -6.77 -19.46 3.72
N GLY A 126 -5.76 -19.14 2.95
CA GLY A 126 -5.17 -20.04 1.96
C GLY A 126 -4.14 -19.31 1.10
N ASP A 127 -3.59 -20.05 0.14
CA ASP A 127 -2.69 -19.47 -0.84
C ASP A 127 -3.48 -18.81 -1.98
N TYR A 128 -3.07 -17.59 -2.35
CA TYR A 128 -3.53 -16.96 -3.57
C TYR A 128 -2.87 -17.59 -4.78
N MET A 129 -3.67 -18.29 -5.59
CA MET A 129 -3.18 -19.10 -6.71
C MET A 129 -3.39 -18.39 -8.05
N VAL A 130 -2.34 -18.28 -8.86
CA VAL A 130 -2.41 -17.81 -10.24
C VAL A 130 -1.78 -18.86 -11.14
N ASN A 131 -2.54 -19.37 -12.12
CA ASN A 131 -2.10 -20.41 -13.04
C ASN A 131 -1.50 -21.65 -12.34
N GLY A 132 -2.10 -22.06 -11.23
CA GLY A 132 -1.68 -23.23 -10.45
C GLY A 132 -0.41 -23.03 -9.62
N LYS A 133 0.06 -21.81 -9.47
CA LYS A 133 1.22 -21.47 -8.63
C LYS A 133 0.79 -20.50 -7.52
N ALA A 134 1.27 -20.74 -6.31
CA ALA A 134 1.11 -19.80 -5.21
C ALA A 134 1.83 -18.48 -5.57
N LYS A 135 1.10 -17.39 -5.47
CA LYS A 135 1.56 -16.02 -5.76
C LYS A 135 1.38 -15.06 -4.59
N GLY A 136 0.86 -15.55 -3.52
CA GLY A 136 0.60 -14.78 -2.32
C GLY A 136 -0.28 -15.56 -1.36
N ILE A 137 -0.82 -14.86 -0.40
CA ILE A 137 -1.78 -15.42 0.54
C ILE A 137 -3.13 -14.73 0.40
N GLU A 138 -4.14 -15.43 0.87
CA GLU A 138 -5.44 -14.85 1.19
C GLU A 138 -5.56 -14.72 2.70
N ALA A 139 -5.88 -13.52 3.17
CA ALA A 139 -6.09 -13.23 4.57
C ALA A 139 -7.54 -12.82 4.82
N GLY A 140 -8.09 -13.32 5.91
CA GLY A 140 -9.36 -12.86 6.46
C GLY A 140 -9.14 -11.97 7.68
N LEU A 141 -10.17 -11.20 8.05
CA LEU A 141 -10.24 -10.46 9.31
C LEU A 141 -11.24 -11.14 10.23
N ARG A 142 -10.86 -11.33 11.49
CA ARG A 142 -11.77 -11.75 12.56
C ARG A 142 -12.56 -10.54 13.04
N ASP A 143 -13.67 -10.82 13.70
CA ASP A 143 -14.41 -9.78 14.43
C ASP A 143 -13.52 -9.15 15.50
N THR A 144 -13.85 -7.90 15.85
CA THR A 144 -13.14 -7.16 16.89
C THR A 144 -13.22 -7.91 18.23
N ALA A 145 -12.07 -8.10 18.85
CA ALA A 145 -11.92 -8.76 20.15
C ALA A 145 -10.78 -8.14 20.93
N ASP A 146 -10.81 -8.35 22.25
CA ASP A 146 -9.73 -7.94 23.13
C ASP A 146 -8.51 -8.85 22.94
N VAL A 147 -7.36 -8.23 22.66
CA VAL A 147 -6.09 -8.91 22.47
C VAL A 147 -5.09 -8.36 23.49
N THR A 148 -4.48 -9.25 24.28
CA THR A 148 -3.44 -8.88 25.23
C THR A 148 -2.06 -9.14 24.63
N PHE A 149 -1.23 -8.11 24.58
CA PHE A 149 0.14 -8.16 24.07
C PHE A 149 1.12 -8.47 25.20
N THR A 150 1.44 -9.74 25.42
CA THR A 150 2.30 -10.21 26.52
C THR A 150 3.70 -9.60 26.49
N SER A 151 4.23 -9.33 25.30
CA SER A 151 5.56 -8.73 25.08
C SER A 151 5.47 -7.25 24.65
N GLY A 152 4.25 -6.67 24.66
CA GLY A 152 3.99 -5.37 24.09
C GLY A 152 3.76 -5.43 22.58
N ALA A 153 3.57 -4.28 21.95
CA ALA A 153 3.34 -4.19 20.52
C ALA A 153 3.82 -2.85 19.96
N TYR A 154 4.07 -2.79 18.65
CA TYR A 154 4.31 -1.56 17.90
C TYR A 154 3.03 -1.14 17.19
N VAL A 155 2.63 0.11 17.38
CA VAL A 155 1.42 0.71 16.78
C VAL A 155 1.84 1.71 15.74
N PHE A 156 1.34 1.54 14.53
CA PHE A 156 1.55 2.42 13.38
C PHE A 156 0.24 3.17 13.08
N PRO A 157 0.06 4.40 13.61
CA PRO A 157 -1.13 5.19 13.33
C PRO A 157 -1.23 5.53 11.85
N MET A 158 -2.46 5.62 11.35
CA MET A 158 -2.69 5.95 9.95
C MET A 158 -2.83 7.45 9.67
N ASP A 159 -2.87 8.29 10.71
CA ASP A 159 -2.93 9.75 10.60
C ASP A 159 -1.56 10.40 10.34
N GLN A 160 -0.79 9.80 9.45
CA GLN A 160 0.54 10.24 9.04
C GLN A 160 0.73 10.17 7.53
N VAL A 161 1.71 10.91 7.01
CA VAL A 161 2.00 10.98 5.57
C VAL A 161 2.37 9.61 4.99
N ALA A 162 3.05 8.77 5.76
CA ALA A 162 3.46 7.43 5.36
C ALA A 162 2.33 6.38 5.37
N SER A 163 1.09 6.74 5.72
CA SER A 163 0.01 5.78 5.97
C SER A 163 -0.26 4.83 4.80
N ASN A 164 -0.23 5.31 3.55
CA ASN A 164 -0.42 4.44 2.39
C ASN A 164 0.70 3.40 2.24
N VAL A 165 1.94 3.78 2.57
CA VAL A 165 3.09 2.86 2.55
C VAL A 165 2.97 1.86 3.70
N ILE A 166 2.56 2.30 4.89
CA ILE A 166 2.28 1.42 6.03
C ILE A 166 1.23 0.37 5.64
N ALA A 167 0.13 0.80 5.01
CA ALA A 167 -0.89 -0.12 4.55
C ALA A 167 -0.34 -1.16 3.57
N MET A 168 0.44 -0.75 2.55
CA MET A 168 1.07 -1.67 1.60
C MET A 168 2.03 -2.66 2.27
N LEU A 169 2.69 -2.26 3.34
CA LEU A 169 3.62 -3.12 4.08
C LEU A 169 2.90 -4.07 5.04
N CYS A 170 1.81 -3.62 5.67
CA CYS A 170 1.09 -4.36 6.70
C CYS A 170 -0.03 -5.24 6.17
N GLU A 171 -0.63 -4.91 5.03
CA GLU A 171 -1.68 -5.75 4.44
C GLU A 171 -1.10 -7.07 3.95
N PRO A 172 -1.54 -8.21 4.50
CA PRO A 172 -0.91 -9.50 4.22
C PRO A 172 -1.24 -10.05 2.83
N ASP A 173 -2.29 -9.56 2.19
CA ASP A 173 -2.81 -10.04 0.92
C ASP A 173 -2.76 -8.97 -0.20
N VAL A 174 -1.89 -7.96 -0.04
CA VAL A 174 -1.53 -7.06 -1.14
C VAL A 174 -0.74 -7.83 -2.18
N THR A 175 -1.22 -7.81 -3.41
CA THR A 175 -0.49 -8.35 -4.56
C THR A 175 -0.29 -7.24 -5.58
N ASP A 176 0.91 -7.11 -6.11
CA ASP A 176 1.15 -6.26 -7.27
C ASP A 176 0.68 -6.94 -8.57
N SER A 177 0.80 -6.25 -9.69
CA SER A 177 0.46 -6.79 -11.01
C SER A 177 1.29 -8.02 -11.40
N ASN A 178 2.38 -8.29 -10.69
CA ASN A 178 3.27 -9.45 -10.86
C ASN A 178 3.01 -10.55 -9.83
N GLY A 179 2.09 -10.34 -8.89
CA GLY A 179 1.72 -11.31 -7.87
C GLY A 179 2.72 -11.42 -6.72
N TYR A 180 3.37 -10.32 -6.34
CA TYR A 180 4.20 -10.26 -5.15
C TYR A 180 3.34 -10.03 -3.91
N ASP A 181 3.71 -10.70 -2.82
CA ASP A 181 3.10 -10.54 -1.52
C ASP A 181 3.43 -9.19 -0.89
N GLY A 182 2.62 -8.80 0.07
CA GLY A 182 2.96 -7.68 0.93
C GLY A 182 4.36 -7.87 1.54
N THR A 183 5.15 -6.81 1.51
CA THR A 183 6.59 -6.88 1.82
C THR A 183 6.89 -7.47 3.20
N LEU A 184 6.06 -7.18 4.22
CA LEU A 184 6.27 -7.69 5.58
C LEU A 184 5.92 -9.18 5.73
N TYR A 185 5.07 -9.73 4.88
CA TYR A 185 4.72 -11.14 4.94
C TYR A 185 5.93 -12.04 4.70
N GLN A 186 6.82 -11.65 3.81
CA GLN A 186 8.05 -12.39 3.50
C GLN A 186 8.99 -12.55 4.71
N TYR A 187 8.83 -11.73 5.74
CA TYR A 187 9.65 -11.77 6.96
C TYR A 187 9.00 -12.56 8.10
N LYS A 188 7.79 -13.09 7.90
CA LYS A 188 7.06 -13.91 8.89
C LYS A 188 7.39 -15.41 8.80
N GLN A 189 8.19 -15.82 7.80
CA GLN A 189 8.60 -17.21 7.61
C GLN A 189 9.87 -17.54 8.37
#